data_ffa021b30be87523ba221fe75d954513
#
_entry.id   ffa021b30be87523ba221fe75d954513
#
_cell.length_a   1.000
_cell.length_b   1.000
_cell.length_c   1.000
_cell.angle_alpha   90.00
_cell.angle_beta   90.00
_cell.angle_gamma   90.00
#
_symmetry.space_group_name_H-M   'P 1'
#
loop_
_entity.id
_entity.type
_entity.pdbx_description
1 polymer ?
#
loop_
_entity_poly.entity_id
_entity_poly.type
_entity_poly.pdbx_seq_one_letter_code
_entity_poly.pdbx_strand_id
1 'polypeptide(L)'
;MMEAMDTQTPTYSNDELTAALAEHLASLDRDDSYRVERVLKRSSVETTELVYFEGTGGGSLGPFVRKRIDASAQIGGAYERLFAAQRAGRRFEHLPRIVDCRRVGDELNVVMEYIEGETLEALVDRLGATPDYARELYPALCDAVGELHAGFAIAGETSAPVIHRDLKPSNIIVTGANYTPDDGLTFSSLVIIDLGIARVWRDGADADTVKFGTRPYAPPEQYGFGQTSVRSDVYALGALLFFCLTGVDPKPGLDMREQCEARGIPTSLADAVCMSMALDPAKRFASAEALGLSLIH
;
A
#
# COMPACT_ATOMS: atom_id res chain seq x y z
N MET A 1 20.75 -27.15 -21.31
CA MET A 1 20.13 -26.43 -22.43
C MET A 1 18.72 -26.12 -21.96
N MET A 2 18.54 -24.95 -21.31
CA MET A 2 17.25 -24.45 -20.84
C MET A 2 16.68 -23.59 -21.95
N GLU A 3 15.58 -24.03 -22.54
CA GLU A 3 14.81 -23.20 -23.49
C GLU A 3 14.22 -22.01 -22.75
N ALA A 4 14.57 -20.83 -23.22
CA ALA A 4 13.92 -19.58 -22.80
C ALA A 4 12.46 -19.61 -23.32
N MET A 5 11.50 -19.67 -22.42
CA MET A 5 10.09 -19.42 -22.76
C MET A 5 9.96 -17.93 -23.13
N ASP A 6 9.81 -17.71 -24.43
CA ASP A 6 9.51 -16.43 -25.05
C ASP A 6 8.07 -16.03 -24.65
N THR A 7 7.91 -15.24 -23.61
CA THR A 7 6.62 -14.65 -23.22
C THR A 7 6.32 -13.48 -24.13
N GLN A 8 5.88 -13.78 -25.36
CA GLN A 8 5.28 -12.76 -26.21
C GLN A 8 3.97 -12.27 -25.58
N THR A 9 3.96 -11.03 -25.16
CA THR A 9 2.72 -10.33 -24.76
C THR A 9 1.79 -10.33 -25.98
N PRO A 10 0.55 -10.85 -25.90
CA PRO A 10 -0.35 -10.88 -27.03
C PRO A 10 -0.66 -9.46 -27.50
N THR A 11 -0.46 -9.20 -28.79
CA THR A 11 -0.76 -7.90 -29.43
C THR A 11 -2.21 -7.93 -29.92
N TYR A 12 -3.09 -7.18 -29.25
CA TYR A 12 -4.48 -7.02 -29.64
C TYR A 12 -4.66 -5.81 -30.54
N SER A 13 -5.60 -5.85 -31.48
CA SER A 13 -6.00 -4.68 -32.26
C SER A 13 -6.79 -3.67 -31.38
N ASN A 14 -6.77 -2.40 -31.75
CA ASN A 14 -7.55 -1.37 -31.06
C ASN A 14 -9.05 -1.69 -31.01
N ASP A 15 -9.58 -2.34 -32.04
CA ASP A 15 -11.00 -2.71 -32.13
C ASP A 15 -11.33 -3.84 -31.15
N GLU A 16 -10.48 -4.85 -31.01
CA GLU A 16 -10.62 -5.92 -30.03
C GLU A 16 -10.55 -5.41 -28.58
N LEU A 17 -9.62 -4.48 -28.30
CA LEU A 17 -9.51 -3.85 -26.98
C LEU A 17 -10.72 -2.98 -26.68
N THR A 18 -11.22 -2.22 -27.66
CA THR A 18 -12.40 -1.37 -27.51
C THR A 18 -13.66 -2.21 -27.28
N ALA A 19 -13.83 -3.30 -28.03
CA ALA A 19 -14.93 -4.22 -27.83
C ALA A 19 -14.88 -4.91 -26.46
N ALA A 20 -13.71 -5.40 -26.05
CA ALA A 20 -13.51 -6.01 -24.74
C ALA A 20 -13.76 -5.00 -23.60
N LEU A 21 -13.38 -3.73 -23.75
CA LEU A 21 -13.66 -2.67 -22.77
C LEU A 21 -15.17 -2.41 -22.67
N ALA A 22 -15.87 -2.30 -23.79
CA ALA A 22 -17.33 -2.09 -23.80
C ALA A 22 -18.07 -3.26 -23.14
N GLU A 23 -17.64 -4.49 -23.44
CA GLU A 23 -18.17 -5.71 -22.83
C GLU A 23 -17.86 -5.79 -21.33
N HIS A 24 -16.63 -5.44 -20.92
CA HIS A 24 -16.26 -5.35 -19.52
C HIS A 24 -17.19 -4.38 -18.76
N LEU A 25 -17.41 -3.18 -19.30
CA LEU A 25 -18.31 -2.19 -18.69
C LEU A 25 -19.77 -2.70 -18.63
N ALA A 26 -20.21 -3.49 -19.59
CA ALA A 26 -21.55 -4.09 -19.61
C ALA A 26 -21.69 -5.32 -18.70
N SER A 27 -20.58 -5.98 -18.38
CA SER A 27 -20.55 -7.25 -17.61
C SER A 27 -20.12 -7.08 -16.16
N LEU A 28 -20.01 -5.84 -15.66
CA LEU A 28 -19.63 -5.56 -14.28
C LEU A 28 -20.50 -6.27 -13.21
N ASP A 29 -21.65 -6.80 -13.58
CA ASP A 29 -22.53 -7.59 -12.70
C ASP A 29 -22.18 -9.09 -12.63
N ARG A 30 -21.19 -9.57 -13.40
CA ARG A 30 -20.82 -10.98 -13.47
C ARG A 30 -19.36 -11.21 -13.06
N ASP A 31 -19.17 -11.98 -12.00
CA ASP A 31 -17.83 -12.31 -11.46
C ASP A 31 -17.11 -13.39 -12.29
N ASP A 32 -17.82 -14.10 -13.16
CA ASP A 32 -17.33 -15.19 -14.03
C ASP A 32 -16.54 -14.70 -15.27
N SER A 33 -16.49 -13.39 -15.49
CA SER A 33 -15.81 -12.79 -16.65
C SER A 33 -14.29 -12.62 -16.46
N TYR A 34 -13.75 -12.95 -15.29
CA TYR A 34 -12.34 -12.83 -15.01
C TYR A 34 -11.63 -14.19 -14.98
N ARG A 35 -10.66 -14.37 -15.87
CA ARG A 35 -9.72 -15.49 -15.81
C ARG A 35 -8.66 -15.23 -14.76
N VAL A 36 -8.52 -16.15 -13.79
CA VAL A 36 -7.46 -16.09 -12.79
C VAL A 36 -6.16 -16.60 -13.41
N GLU A 37 -5.17 -15.73 -13.46
CA GLU A 37 -3.81 -16.08 -13.88
C GLU A 37 -3.02 -16.69 -12.72
N ARG A 38 -3.07 -16.05 -11.56
CA ARG A 38 -2.31 -16.45 -10.39
C ARG A 38 -2.93 -15.94 -9.10
N VAL A 39 -2.91 -16.77 -8.05
CA VAL A 39 -3.22 -16.32 -6.69
C VAL A 39 -1.97 -15.67 -6.10
N LEU A 40 -2.07 -14.40 -5.72
CA LEU A 40 -0.97 -13.61 -5.13
C LEU A 40 -0.91 -13.80 -3.61
N LYS A 41 -2.06 -13.86 -2.95
CA LYS A 41 -2.18 -14.00 -1.50
C LYS A 41 -3.48 -14.74 -1.14
N ARG A 42 -3.43 -15.57 -0.11
CA ARG A 42 -4.64 -16.19 0.47
C ARG A 42 -4.53 -16.21 1.99
N SER A 43 -5.60 -15.77 2.64
CA SER A 43 -5.78 -15.85 4.09
C SER A 43 -7.17 -16.44 4.40
N SER A 44 -7.54 -16.52 5.68
CA SER A 44 -8.88 -16.96 6.10
C SER A 44 -10.00 -15.97 5.72
N VAL A 45 -9.66 -14.71 5.49
CA VAL A 45 -10.63 -13.61 5.26
C VAL A 45 -10.47 -12.90 3.92
N GLU A 46 -9.39 -13.17 3.18
CA GLU A 46 -9.08 -12.47 1.92
C GLU A 46 -8.35 -13.39 0.95
N THR A 47 -8.72 -13.32 -0.32
CA THR A 47 -7.96 -13.87 -1.45
C THR A 47 -7.62 -12.73 -2.41
N THR A 48 -6.33 -12.59 -2.78
CA THR A 48 -5.84 -11.62 -3.77
C THR A 48 -5.31 -12.37 -4.99
N GLU A 49 -5.78 -12.00 -6.18
CA GLU A 49 -5.54 -12.71 -7.43
C GLU A 49 -5.09 -11.73 -8.52
N LEU A 50 -4.20 -12.19 -9.39
CA LEU A 50 -3.92 -11.56 -10.68
C LEU A 50 -4.91 -12.10 -11.69
N VAL A 51 -5.67 -11.21 -12.35
CA VAL A 51 -6.76 -11.61 -13.22
C VAL A 51 -6.74 -10.85 -14.54
N TYR A 52 -7.32 -11.46 -15.56
CA TYR A 52 -7.61 -10.84 -16.85
C TYR A 52 -9.10 -10.93 -17.12
N PHE A 53 -9.68 -9.86 -17.64
CA PHE A 53 -11.03 -9.89 -18.16
C PHE A 53 -11.00 -10.48 -19.57
N GLU A 54 -11.82 -11.50 -19.81
CA GLU A 54 -11.95 -12.17 -21.11
C GLU A 54 -13.28 -11.77 -21.76
N GLY A 55 -13.20 -11.00 -22.84
CA GLY A 55 -14.36 -10.65 -23.63
C GLY A 55 -14.83 -11.80 -24.52
N THR A 56 -16.14 -11.92 -24.75
CA THR A 56 -16.71 -12.98 -25.62
C THR A 56 -16.24 -12.89 -27.07
N GLY A 57 -15.75 -11.70 -27.49
CA GLY A 57 -15.14 -11.47 -28.80
C GLY A 57 -13.66 -11.87 -28.91
N GLY A 58 -13.07 -12.48 -27.85
CA GLY A 58 -11.67 -12.93 -27.83
C GLY A 58 -10.68 -11.86 -27.36
N GLY A 59 -11.14 -10.61 -27.09
CA GLY A 59 -10.29 -9.57 -26.50
C GLY A 59 -10.06 -9.82 -25.02
N SER A 60 -8.83 -9.53 -24.53
CA SER A 60 -8.46 -9.64 -23.13
C SER A 60 -7.97 -8.28 -22.60
N LEU A 61 -8.44 -7.90 -21.41
CA LEU A 61 -8.04 -6.68 -20.72
C LEU A 61 -7.34 -7.05 -19.42
N GLY A 62 -6.30 -6.32 -19.06
CA GLY A 62 -5.54 -6.53 -17.83
C GLY A 62 -4.03 -6.41 -18.05
N PRO A 63 -3.23 -6.83 -17.08
CA PRO A 63 -3.66 -7.49 -15.83
C PRO A 63 -4.38 -6.55 -14.86
N PHE A 64 -5.23 -7.14 -14.00
CA PHE A 64 -5.84 -6.48 -12.84
C PHE A 64 -5.52 -7.27 -11.58
N VAL A 65 -5.61 -6.60 -10.43
CA VAL A 65 -5.62 -7.26 -9.12
C VAL A 65 -7.07 -7.36 -8.65
N ARG A 66 -7.53 -8.58 -8.37
CA ARG A 66 -8.84 -8.83 -7.75
C ARG A 66 -8.64 -9.25 -6.30
N LYS A 67 -9.32 -8.56 -5.39
CA LYS A 67 -9.43 -8.96 -3.99
C LYS A 67 -10.85 -9.42 -3.70
N ARG A 68 -10.94 -10.59 -3.07
CA ARG A 68 -12.20 -11.14 -2.55
C ARG A 68 -12.08 -11.17 -1.04
N ILE A 69 -12.90 -10.38 -0.36
CA ILE A 69 -12.83 -10.14 1.08
C ILE A 69 -14.13 -10.63 1.71
N ASP A 70 -14.05 -11.48 2.74
CA ASP A 70 -15.20 -11.93 3.51
C ASP A 70 -15.87 -10.72 4.20
N ALA A 71 -17.14 -10.47 3.90
CA ALA A 71 -17.89 -9.34 4.43
C ALA A 71 -18.10 -9.44 5.96
N SER A 72 -18.08 -10.65 6.53
CA SER A 72 -18.20 -10.87 7.96
C SER A 72 -16.98 -10.37 8.76
N ALA A 73 -15.82 -10.25 8.09
CA ALA A 73 -14.57 -9.76 8.70
C ALA A 73 -14.60 -8.25 9.02
N GLN A 74 -15.60 -7.51 8.54
CA GLN A 74 -15.74 -6.05 8.73
C GLN A 74 -14.51 -5.23 8.28
N ILE A 75 -13.81 -5.72 7.27
CA ILE A 75 -12.66 -5.08 6.62
C ILE A 75 -13.00 -4.68 5.19
N GLY A 76 -12.10 -3.93 4.52
CA GLY A 76 -12.30 -3.53 3.12
C GLY A 76 -13.13 -2.26 2.92
N GLY A 77 -13.70 -1.65 3.96
CA GLY A 77 -14.51 -0.43 3.83
C GLY A 77 -13.75 0.79 3.26
N ALA A 78 -12.42 0.79 3.35
CA ALA A 78 -11.58 1.82 2.72
C ALA A 78 -11.62 1.73 1.19
N TYR A 79 -11.72 0.53 0.61
CA TYR A 79 -11.88 0.35 -0.84
C TYR A 79 -13.19 0.92 -1.35
N GLU A 80 -14.30 0.67 -0.65
CA GLU A 80 -15.62 1.21 -1.04
C GLU A 80 -15.59 2.74 -1.07
N ARG A 81 -14.93 3.38 -0.09
CA ARG A 81 -14.78 4.84 -0.03
C ARG A 81 -13.83 5.37 -1.10
N LEU A 82 -12.69 4.73 -1.32
CA LEU A 82 -11.76 5.11 -2.37
C LEU A 82 -12.43 5.04 -3.73
N PHE A 83 -13.15 3.95 -4.02
CA PHE A 83 -13.89 3.78 -5.26
C PHE A 83 -14.95 4.87 -5.45
N ALA A 84 -15.73 5.19 -4.42
CA ALA A 84 -16.71 6.26 -4.47
C ALA A 84 -16.06 7.62 -4.76
N ALA A 85 -14.94 7.95 -4.11
CA ALA A 85 -14.19 9.18 -4.34
C ALA A 85 -13.63 9.26 -5.77
N GLN A 86 -13.09 8.16 -6.29
CA GLN A 86 -12.58 8.09 -7.67
C GLN A 86 -13.73 8.25 -8.69
N ARG A 87 -14.88 7.65 -8.44
CA ARG A 87 -16.08 7.85 -9.28
C ARG A 87 -16.62 9.29 -9.22
N ALA A 88 -16.41 9.98 -8.10
CA ALA A 88 -16.71 11.40 -7.97
C ALA A 88 -15.67 12.34 -8.63
N GLY A 89 -14.69 11.76 -9.34
CA GLY A 89 -13.68 12.49 -10.11
C GLY A 89 -12.41 12.84 -9.33
N ARG A 90 -12.26 12.38 -8.07
CA ARG A 90 -10.98 12.54 -7.35
C ARG A 90 -9.91 11.63 -7.94
N ARG A 91 -8.70 12.17 -8.06
CA ARG A 91 -7.50 11.41 -8.45
C ARG A 91 -6.61 11.27 -7.24
N PHE A 92 -5.97 10.12 -7.13
CA PHE A 92 -5.01 9.78 -6.10
C PHE A 92 -3.71 9.36 -6.80
N GLU A 93 -2.61 9.98 -6.43
CA GLU A 93 -1.32 9.75 -7.08
C GLU A 93 -0.67 8.47 -6.58
N HIS A 94 -0.88 8.18 -5.30
CA HIS A 94 -0.18 7.12 -4.58
C HIS A 94 -1.08 5.93 -4.22
N LEU A 95 -2.29 5.86 -4.76
CA LEU A 95 -3.23 4.76 -4.52
C LEU A 95 -3.68 4.12 -5.84
N PRO A 96 -3.92 2.81 -5.88
CA PRO A 96 -4.35 2.14 -7.10
C PRO A 96 -5.72 2.64 -7.54
N ARG A 97 -5.91 2.73 -8.84
CA ARG A 97 -7.22 2.99 -9.40
C ARG A 97 -8.10 1.75 -9.27
N ILE A 98 -9.24 1.90 -8.62
CA ILE A 98 -10.24 0.84 -8.50
C ILE A 98 -11.12 0.86 -9.76
N VAL A 99 -11.22 -0.27 -10.43
CA VAL A 99 -12.04 -0.47 -11.63
C VAL A 99 -13.45 -0.86 -11.25
N ASP A 100 -13.58 -1.74 -10.24
CA ASP A 100 -14.86 -2.19 -9.69
C ASP A 100 -14.75 -2.47 -8.20
N CYS A 101 -15.80 -2.18 -7.46
CA CYS A 101 -15.90 -2.46 -6.02
C CYS A 101 -17.36 -2.74 -5.67
N ARG A 102 -17.70 -4.00 -5.38
CA ARG A 102 -19.09 -4.41 -5.13
C ARG A 102 -19.17 -5.59 -4.17
N ARG A 103 -20.33 -5.72 -3.54
CA ARG A 103 -20.66 -6.88 -2.72
C ARG A 103 -21.37 -7.94 -3.57
N VAL A 104 -20.89 -9.18 -3.52
CA VAL A 104 -21.46 -10.33 -4.19
C VAL A 104 -21.66 -11.43 -3.15
N GLY A 105 -22.91 -11.67 -2.73
CA GLY A 105 -23.21 -12.54 -1.60
C GLY A 105 -22.53 -12.03 -0.32
N ASP A 106 -21.76 -12.89 0.31
CA ASP A 106 -21.03 -12.61 1.55
C ASP A 106 -19.59 -12.11 1.30
N GLU A 107 -19.24 -11.72 0.08
CA GLU A 107 -17.92 -11.22 -0.28
C GLU A 107 -17.97 -9.77 -0.78
N LEU A 108 -16.94 -8.99 -0.43
CA LEU A 108 -16.60 -7.74 -1.09
C LEU A 108 -15.58 -8.04 -2.18
N ASN A 109 -15.97 -7.85 -3.43
CA ASN A 109 -15.08 -7.97 -4.59
C ASN A 109 -14.55 -6.60 -4.98
N VAL A 110 -13.22 -6.47 -5.05
CA VAL A 110 -12.52 -5.26 -5.46
C VAL A 110 -11.61 -5.61 -6.62
N VAL A 111 -11.81 -4.96 -7.75
CA VAL A 111 -10.93 -5.07 -8.93
C VAL A 111 -10.21 -3.75 -9.11
N MET A 112 -8.89 -3.78 -9.17
CA MET A 112 -8.05 -2.60 -9.29
C MET A 112 -6.95 -2.81 -10.34
N GLU A 113 -6.35 -1.72 -10.79
CA GLU A 113 -5.21 -1.78 -11.69
C GLU A 113 -4.06 -2.58 -11.07
N TYR A 114 -3.33 -3.28 -11.92
CA TYR A 114 -2.07 -3.89 -11.55
C TYR A 114 -0.96 -2.86 -11.68
N ILE A 115 -0.20 -2.65 -10.61
CA ILE A 115 0.94 -1.75 -10.61
C ILE A 115 2.18 -2.55 -10.96
N GLU A 116 2.76 -2.27 -12.13
CA GLU A 116 4.00 -2.88 -12.56
C GLU A 116 5.18 -2.23 -11.85
N GLY A 117 5.88 -3.00 -11.03
CA GLY A 117 6.99 -2.53 -10.21
C GLY A 117 7.46 -3.59 -9.24
N GLU A 118 8.37 -3.22 -8.37
CA GLU A 118 8.85 -4.08 -7.30
C GLU A 118 8.37 -3.56 -5.93
N THR A 119 8.21 -4.47 -4.98
CA THR A 119 7.93 -4.06 -3.60
C THR A 119 9.15 -3.36 -2.99
N LEU A 120 8.92 -2.46 -2.04
CA LEU A 120 10.01 -1.84 -1.28
C LEU A 120 10.90 -2.89 -0.60
N GLU A 121 10.33 -4.04 -0.21
CA GLU A 121 11.09 -5.19 0.31
C GLU A 121 12.06 -5.71 -0.74
N ALA A 122 11.58 -6.04 -1.94
CA ALA A 122 12.41 -6.53 -3.05
C ALA A 122 13.44 -5.49 -3.51
N LEU A 123 13.08 -4.20 -3.48
CA LEU A 123 13.99 -3.11 -3.81
C LEU A 123 15.17 -3.03 -2.82
N VAL A 124 14.88 -3.09 -1.51
CA VAL A 124 15.93 -3.08 -0.47
C VAL A 124 16.77 -4.35 -0.53
N ASP A 125 16.17 -5.51 -0.78
CA ASP A 125 16.90 -6.77 -0.97
C ASP A 125 17.85 -6.72 -2.18
N ARG A 126 17.43 -6.05 -3.25
CA ARG A 126 18.22 -5.94 -4.50
C ARG A 126 19.33 -4.89 -4.42
N LEU A 127 19.04 -3.71 -3.86
CA LEU A 127 19.98 -2.58 -3.84
C LEU A 127 20.80 -2.50 -2.54
N GLY A 128 20.34 -3.17 -1.48
CA GLY A 128 20.87 -3.03 -0.14
C GLY A 128 20.26 -1.84 0.61
N ALA A 129 20.49 -1.82 1.92
CA ALA A 129 20.05 -0.72 2.79
C ALA A 129 21.00 0.48 2.64
N THR A 130 20.43 1.69 2.53
CA THR A 130 21.21 2.92 2.35
C THR A 130 20.45 4.13 2.89
N PRO A 131 21.15 5.17 3.40
CA PRO A 131 20.54 6.45 3.76
C PRO A 131 19.85 7.17 2.58
N ASP A 132 20.16 6.83 1.34
CA ASP A 132 19.55 7.44 0.17
C ASP A 132 18.04 7.23 0.11
N TYR A 133 17.51 6.13 0.67
CA TYR A 133 16.06 5.94 0.79
C TYR A 133 15.39 7.05 1.58
N ALA A 134 16.03 7.53 2.66
CA ALA A 134 15.47 8.60 3.49
C ALA A 134 15.38 9.93 2.74
N ARG A 135 16.32 10.19 1.82
CA ARG A 135 16.39 11.45 1.07
C ARG A 135 15.52 11.40 -0.18
N GLU A 136 15.59 10.32 -0.94
CA GLU A 136 15.01 10.25 -2.28
C GLU A 136 13.59 9.65 -2.29
N LEU A 137 13.34 8.59 -1.52
CA LEU A 137 12.07 7.86 -1.57
C LEU A 137 11.10 8.29 -0.46
N TYR A 138 11.61 8.60 0.71
CA TYR A 138 10.77 8.87 1.89
C TYR A 138 9.86 10.09 1.77
N PRO A 139 10.22 11.20 1.11
CA PRO A 139 9.28 12.30 0.88
C PRO A 139 8.01 11.82 0.16
N ALA A 140 8.16 11.08 -0.96
CA ALA A 140 7.02 10.53 -1.69
C ALA A 140 6.21 9.50 -0.86
N LEU A 141 6.87 8.71 -0.01
CA LEU A 141 6.16 7.79 0.89
C LEU A 141 5.36 8.53 1.97
N CYS A 142 5.91 9.62 2.52
CA CYS A 142 5.19 10.47 3.47
C CYS A 142 4.02 11.19 2.82
N ASP A 143 4.16 11.64 1.56
CA ASP A 143 3.09 12.24 0.78
C ASP A 143 1.98 11.21 0.49
N ALA A 144 2.34 9.97 0.14
CA ALA A 144 1.40 8.87 -0.07
C ALA A 144 0.55 8.58 1.18
N VAL A 145 1.17 8.54 2.35
CA VAL A 145 0.45 8.37 3.62
C VAL A 145 -0.35 9.63 3.97
N GLY A 146 0.15 10.81 3.64
CA GLY A 146 -0.57 12.09 3.76
C GLY A 146 -1.85 12.11 2.93
N GLU A 147 -1.82 11.55 1.72
CA GLU A 147 -3.00 11.40 0.85
C GLU A 147 -4.09 10.53 1.51
N LEU A 148 -3.72 9.43 2.16
CA LEU A 148 -4.64 8.62 2.98
C LEU A 148 -5.19 9.43 4.17
N HIS A 149 -4.33 10.11 4.90
CA HIS A 149 -4.72 10.89 6.06
C HIS A 149 -5.60 12.10 5.72
N ALA A 150 -5.52 12.63 4.50
CA ALA A 150 -6.45 13.64 3.99
C ALA A 150 -7.87 13.05 3.80
N GLY A 151 -8.00 11.73 3.73
CA GLY A 151 -9.25 10.99 3.62
C GLY A 151 -9.90 11.05 2.24
N PHE A 152 -11.00 10.32 2.10
CA PHE A 152 -11.72 10.12 0.83
C PHE A 152 -13.07 10.84 0.84
N ALA A 153 -13.11 12.15 1.17
CA ALA A 153 -14.36 12.90 1.19
C ALA A 153 -15.02 12.95 -0.20
N ILE A 154 -16.32 12.69 -0.22
CA ILE A 154 -17.20 12.95 -1.35
C ILE A 154 -17.82 14.34 -1.15
N ALA A 155 -18.20 15.02 -2.23
CA ALA A 155 -18.75 16.38 -2.17
C ALA A 155 -19.86 16.50 -1.11
N GLY A 156 -19.69 17.42 -0.17
CA GLY A 156 -20.63 17.68 0.93
C GLY A 156 -20.38 16.89 2.22
N GLU A 157 -19.39 15.99 2.27
CA GLU A 157 -18.97 15.28 3.48
C GLU A 157 -17.72 15.90 4.10
N THR A 158 -17.62 15.83 5.43
CA THR A 158 -16.37 16.14 6.13
C THR A 158 -15.36 15.00 5.89
N SER A 159 -14.17 15.35 5.44
CA SER A 159 -13.10 14.36 5.27
C SER A 159 -12.64 13.85 6.65
N ALA A 160 -12.61 12.53 6.80
CA ALA A 160 -12.00 11.88 7.96
C ALA A 160 -10.75 11.11 7.50
N PRO A 161 -9.65 11.14 8.27
CA PRO A 161 -8.45 10.40 7.95
C PRO A 161 -8.73 8.90 7.74
N VAL A 162 -8.05 8.33 6.74
CA VAL A 162 -7.98 6.88 6.57
C VAL A 162 -6.65 6.41 7.14
N ILE A 163 -6.70 5.57 8.15
CA ILE A 163 -5.52 4.99 8.79
C ILE A 163 -5.25 3.64 8.13
N HIS A 164 -4.04 3.45 7.60
CA HIS A 164 -3.69 2.25 6.81
C HIS A 164 -3.58 0.99 7.68
N ARG A 165 -2.88 1.07 8.80
CA ARG A 165 -2.74 0.02 9.82
C ARG A 165 -1.90 -1.21 9.43
N ASP A 166 -1.50 -1.35 8.17
CA ASP A 166 -0.61 -2.43 7.69
C ASP A 166 0.46 -1.90 6.71
N LEU A 167 1.02 -0.71 6.99
CA LEU A 167 2.17 -0.21 6.25
C LEU A 167 3.37 -1.12 6.54
N LYS A 168 3.92 -1.70 5.47
CA LYS A 168 5.09 -2.59 5.49
C LYS A 168 5.73 -2.62 4.11
N PRO A 169 7.00 -3.08 3.99
CA PRO A 169 7.73 -3.03 2.72
C PRO A 169 7.02 -3.74 1.56
N SER A 170 6.33 -4.85 1.83
CA SER A 170 5.59 -5.61 0.80
C SER A 170 4.27 -4.96 0.33
N ASN A 171 3.79 -3.91 1.01
CA ASN A 171 2.58 -3.17 0.64
C ASN A 171 2.88 -1.83 -0.07
N ILE A 172 4.13 -1.60 -0.45
CA ILE A 172 4.59 -0.40 -1.17
C ILE A 172 5.24 -0.87 -2.46
N ILE A 173 4.69 -0.45 -3.60
CA ILE A 173 5.27 -0.73 -4.93
C ILE A 173 6.02 0.52 -5.39
N VAL A 174 7.26 0.32 -5.81
CA VAL A 174 8.11 1.34 -6.42
C VAL A 174 8.31 0.99 -7.89
N THR A 175 8.03 1.94 -8.77
CA THR A 175 8.12 1.72 -10.22
C THR A 175 9.34 2.43 -10.79
N GLY A 176 10.01 1.81 -11.77
CA GLY A 176 11.15 2.40 -12.46
C GLY A 176 12.34 2.69 -11.55
N ALA A 177 12.47 1.96 -10.44
CA ALA A 177 13.56 2.19 -9.48
C ALA A 177 14.92 1.76 -10.05
N ASN A 178 15.87 2.67 -10.00
CA ASN A 178 17.24 2.46 -10.40
C ASN A 178 18.21 3.12 -9.40
N TYR A 179 19.42 2.62 -9.36
CA TYR A 179 20.50 3.19 -8.55
C TYR A 179 21.78 3.28 -9.36
N THR A 180 22.37 4.47 -9.41
CA THR A 180 23.70 4.67 -9.96
C THR A 180 24.57 5.40 -8.93
N PRO A 181 25.93 5.20 -8.96
CA PRO A 181 26.81 5.93 -8.06
C PRO A 181 26.76 7.46 -8.25
N ASP A 182 26.42 7.92 -9.45
CA ASP A 182 26.40 9.35 -9.80
C ASP A 182 25.06 10.03 -9.45
N ASP A 183 23.93 9.33 -9.67
CA ASP A 183 22.59 9.89 -9.50
C ASP A 183 21.91 9.43 -8.19
N GLY A 184 22.48 8.43 -7.51
CA GLY A 184 21.85 7.81 -6.33
C GLY A 184 20.61 6.99 -6.70
N LEU A 185 19.62 6.92 -5.79
CA LEU A 185 18.35 6.25 -6.01
C LEU A 185 17.40 7.16 -6.81
N THR A 186 16.91 6.66 -7.93
CA THR A 186 15.85 7.28 -8.74
C THR A 186 14.69 6.33 -8.91
N PHE A 187 13.46 6.85 -9.08
CA PHE A 187 12.27 6.04 -9.34
C PHE A 187 11.21 6.90 -10.07
N SER A 188 10.22 6.24 -10.68
CA SER A 188 9.17 6.92 -11.44
C SER A 188 7.97 7.26 -10.57
N SER A 189 7.48 6.31 -9.77
CA SER A 189 6.36 6.51 -8.84
C SER A 189 6.41 5.53 -7.67
N LEU A 190 5.60 5.82 -6.66
CA LEU A 190 5.39 4.98 -5.48
C LEU A 190 3.89 4.84 -5.24
N VAL A 191 3.42 3.61 -5.02
CA VAL A 191 2.00 3.31 -4.79
C VAL A 191 1.84 2.43 -3.56
N ILE A 192 0.99 2.86 -2.62
CA ILE A 192 0.57 2.06 -1.47
C ILE A 192 -0.54 1.12 -1.93
N ILE A 193 -0.34 -0.17 -1.75
CA ILE A 193 -1.32 -1.21 -2.05
C ILE A 193 -1.86 -1.81 -0.74
N ASP A 194 -2.95 -2.55 -0.82
CA ASP A 194 -3.54 -3.30 0.30
C ASP A 194 -4.18 -2.45 1.42
N LEU A 195 -5.33 -1.83 1.08
CA LEU A 195 -6.19 -1.13 2.04
C LEU A 195 -7.15 -2.06 2.81
N GLY A 196 -6.89 -3.39 2.84
CA GLY A 196 -7.81 -4.39 3.39
C GLY A 196 -8.22 -4.11 4.83
N ILE A 197 -7.28 -3.75 5.70
CA ILE A 197 -7.54 -3.41 7.10
C ILE A 197 -7.51 -1.89 7.39
N ALA A 198 -7.41 -1.07 6.37
CA ALA A 198 -7.46 0.37 6.53
C ALA A 198 -8.82 0.83 7.07
N ARG A 199 -8.82 1.82 7.94
CA ARG A 199 -10.00 2.29 8.66
C ARG A 199 -10.14 3.80 8.57
N VAL A 200 -11.39 4.25 8.36
CA VAL A 200 -11.72 5.67 8.54
C VAL A 200 -11.75 5.99 10.03
N TRP A 201 -10.97 6.99 10.42
CA TRP A 201 -10.91 7.45 11.80
C TRP A 201 -12.24 8.06 12.23
N ARG A 202 -12.68 7.77 13.47
CA ARG A 202 -13.88 8.35 14.08
C ARG A 202 -13.53 8.82 15.48
N ASP A 203 -13.91 10.06 15.79
CA ASP A 203 -13.74 10.62 17.13
C ASP A 203 -14.62 9.89 18.15
N GLY A 204 -14.04 9.60 19.33
CA GLY A 204 -14.77 8.94 20.41
C GLY A 204 -15.10 7.45 20.22
N ALA A 205 -14.51 6.79 19.23
CA ALA A 205 -14.63 5.32 19.13
C ALA A 205 -13.80 4.63 20.20
N ASP A 206 -14.35 3.56 20.80
CA ASP A 206 -13.63 2.67 21.72
C ASP A 206 -12.41 2.02 21.03
N ALA A 207 -11.52 1.42 21.83
CA ALA A 207 -10.32 0.74 21.34
C ALA A 207 -10.62 -0.21 20.16
N ASP A 208 -9.65 -0.37 19.27
CA ASP A 208 -9.78 -1.25 18.11
C ASP A 208 -10.13 -2.68 18.55
N THR A 209 -11.30 -3.17 18.14
CA THR A 209 -11.82 -4.47 18.53
C THR A 209 -11.14 -5.65 17.85
N VAL A 210 -10.39 -5.39 16.75
CA VAL A 210 -9.75 -6.43 15.95
C VAL A 210 -8.25 -6.17 15.87
N LYS A 211 -7.46 -7.17 16.28
CA LYS A 211 -6.00 -7.13 16.29
C LYS A 211 -5.49 -7.55 14.90
N PHE A 212 -5.20 -6.61 14.05
CA PHE A 212 -4.58 -6.82 12.74
C PHE A 212 -3.23 -6.10 12.66
N GLY A 213 -2.41 -6.51 11.71
CA GLY A 213 -1.15 -5.86 11.36
C GLY A 213 0.06 -6.79 11.42
N THR A 214 1.11 -6.40 10.74
CA THR A 214 2.36 -7.15 10.69
C THR A 214 3.24 -6.76 11.87
N ARG A 215 3.51 -7.70 12.77
CA ARG A 215 4.16 -7.47 14.08
C ARG A 215 5.35 -6.51 14.08
N PRO A 216 6.31 -6.57 13.15
CA PRO A 216 7.45 -5.64 13.16
C PRO A 216 7.06 -4.18 12.95
N TYR A 217 5.96 -3.91 12.23
CA TYR A 217 5.56 -2.57 11.77
C TYR A 217 4.35 -2.00 12.50
N ALA A 218 3.59 -2.83 13.22
CA ALA A 218 2.37 -2.41 13.90
C ALA A 218 2.67 -1.80 15.28
N PRO A 219 2.10 -0.61 15.58
CA PRO A 219 2.32 0.06 16.87
C PRO A 219 1.58 -0.64 18.03
N PRO A 220 1.99 -0.38 19.29
CA PRO A 220 1.39 -1.02 20.48
C PRO A 220 -0.12 -0.82 20.58
N GLU A 221 -0.64 0.37 20.25
CA GLU A 221 -2.08 0.65 20.33
C GLU A 221 -2.91 -0.27 19.41
N GLN A 222 -2.35 -0.77 18.33
CA GLN A 222 -3.04 -1.69 17.41
C GLN A 222 -3.26 -3.08 18.03
N TYR A 223 -2.59 -3.38 19.12
CA TYR A 223 -2.78 -4.62 19.89
C TYR A 223 -3.77 -4.48 21.07
N GLY A 224 -4.57 -3.41 21.08
CA GLY A 224 -5.59 -3.18 22.10
C GLY A 224 -5.16 -2.24 23.23
N PHE A 225 -4.04 -1.55 23.10
CA PHE A 225 -3.57 -0.57 24.08
C PHE A 225 -4.05 0.87 23.78
N GLY A 226 -5.00 1.04 22.84
CA GLY A 226 -5.56 2.33 22.48
C GLY A 226 -6.27 2.29 21.13
N GLN A 227 -6.70 3.47 20.67
CA GLN A 227 -7.28 3.66 19.35
C GLN A 227 -6.18 4.03 18.35
N THR A 228 -6.21 3.41 17.14
CA THR A 228 -5.32 3.79 16.05
C THR A 228 -5.67 5.18 15.50
N SER A 229 -4.66 5.92 15.12
CA SER A 229 -4.73 7.29 14.59
C SER A 229 -3.70 7.49 13.49
N VAL A 230 -3.61 8.69 12.91
CA VAL A 230 -2.54 9.06 11.97
C VAL A 230 -1.14 8.80 12.54
N ARG A 231 -0.98 8.89 13.86
CA ARG A 231 0.29 8.59 14.54
C ARG A 231 0.62 7.09 14.61
N SER A 232 -0.36 6.23 14.36
CA SER A 232 -0.13 4.80 14.21
C SER A 232 0.58 4.48 12.90
N ASP A 233 0.19 5.16 11.81
CA ASP A 233 0.89 5.03 10.53
C ASP A 233 2.27 5.72 10.58
N VAL A 234 2.44 6.79 11.38
CA VAL A 234 3.76 7.39 11.64
C VAL A 234 4.71 6.39 12.31
N TYR A 235 4.21 5.57 13.24
CA TYR A 235 5.03 4.50 13.82
C TYR A 235 5.47 3.50 12.74
N ALA A 236 4.55 3.07 11.89
CA ALA A 236 4.86 2.16 10.79
C ALA A 236 5.86 2.77 9.79
N LEU A 237 5.74 4.08 9.49
CA LEU A 237 6.74 4.81 8.71
C LEU A 237 8.12 4.80 9.39
N GLY A 238 8.21 4.99 10.69
CA GLY A 238 9.47 4.87 11.43
C GLY A 238 10.09 3.47 11.32
N ALA A 239 9.26 2.44 11.43
CA ALA A 239 9.67 1.05 11.27
C ALA A 239 10.16 0.74 9.84
N LEU A 240 9.47 1.28 8.83
CA LEU A 240 9.90 1.22 7.42
C LEU A 240 11.21 1.97 7.19
N LEU A 241 11.39 3.16 7.79
CA LEU A 241 12.64 3.91 7.71
C LEU A 241 13.80 3.09 8.27
N PHE A 242 13.62 2.51 9.46
CA PHE A 242 14.61 1.62 10.06
C PHE A 242 14.97 0.46 9.11
N PHE A 243 13.98 -0.20 8.49
CA PHE A 243 14.21 -1.26 7.52
C PHE A 243 15.01 -0.77 6.31
N CYS A 244 14.64 0.37 5.71
CA CYS A 244 15.34 0.95 4.56
C CYS A 244 16.81 1.31 4.88
N LEU A 245 17.08 1.76 6.12
CA LEU A 245 18.41 2.17 6.56
C LEU A 245 19.30 0.98 6.95
N THR A 246 18.70 -0.12 7.40
CA THR A 246 19.46 -1.23 8.02
C THR A 246 19.33 -2.57 7.31
N GLY A 247 18.30 -2.76 6.48
CA GLY A 247 17.94 -4.05 5.88
C GLY A 247 17.36 -5.05 6.91
N VAL A 248 17.02 -4.60 8.11
CA VAL A 248 16.57 -5.46 9.20
C VAL A 248 15.18 -5.06 9.64
N ASP A 249 14.28 -6.05 9.79
CA ASP A 249 12.98 -5.80 10.41
C ASP A 249 13.13 -5.34 11.87
N PRO A 250 12.39 -4.31 12.30
CA PRO A 250 12.36 -3.94 13.70
C PRO A 250 11.72 -5.08 14.53
N LYS A 251 12.39 -5.48 15.60
CA LYS A 251 11.92 -6.57 16.49
C LYS A 251 11.76 -6.04 17.91
N PRO A 252 10.79 -6.57 18.69
CA PRO A 252 10.69 -6.24 20.11
C PRO A 252 12.01 -6.50 20.84
N GLY A 253 12.45 -5.52 21.64
CA GLY A 253 13.70 -5.59 22.40
C GLY A 253 14.97 -5.23 21.61
N LEU A 254 14.86 -4.91 20.33
CA LEU A 254 15.97 -4.38 19.55
C LEU A 254 16.19 -2.90 19.89
N ASP A 255 17.43 -2.54 20.26
CA ASP A 255 17.80 -1.12 20.36
C ASP A 255 18.07 -0.57 18.95
N MET A 256 17.08 0.18 18.44
CA MET A 256 17.15 0.71 17.07
C MET A 256 18.21 1.77 16.90
N ARG A 257 18.51 2.55 17.97
CA ARG A 257 19.58 3.53 17.96
C ARG A 257 20.94 2.84 17.83
N GLU A 258 21.20 1.85 18.67
CA GLU A 258 22.43 1.07 18.63
C GLU A 258 22.62 0.42 17.23
N GLN A 259 21.52 -0.11 16.66
CA GLN A 259 21.59 -0.72 15.32
C GLN A 259 21.92 0.31 14.22
N CYS A 260 21.39 1.52 14.31
CA CYS A 260 21.72 2.59 13.37
C CYS A 260 23.18 3.04 13.55
N GLU A 261 23.61 3.28 14.78
CA GLU A 261 24.98 3.71 15.09
C GLU A 261 26.02 2.68 14.63
N ALA A 262 25.77 1.39 14.89
CA ALA A 262 26.65 0.29 14.46
C ALA A 262 26.84 0.21 12.93
N ARG A 263 25.92 0.80 12.15
CA ARG A 263 25.95 0.87 10.69
C ARG A 263 26.39 2.22 10.14
N GLY A 264 26.78 3.16 11.02
CA GLY A 264 27.20 4.50 10.63
C GLY A 264 26.06 5.36 10.08
N ILE A 265 24.80 5.03 10.41
CA ILE A 265 23.63 5.84 10.00
C ILE A 265 23.71 7.21 10.72
N PRO A 266 23.47 8.33 10.00
CA PRO A 266 23.46 9.66 10.60
C PRO A 266 22.55 9.74 11.82
N THR A 267 23.00 10.42 12.88
CA THR A 267 22.25 10.55 14.14
C THR A 267 20.86 11.16 13.93
N SER A 268 20.72 12.12 13.00
CA SER A 268 19.40 12.71 12.66
C SER A 268 18.40 11.68 12.15
N LEU A 269 18.85 10.72 11.33
CA LEU A 269 17.99 9.63 10.82
C LEU A 269 17.67 8.62 11.94
N ALA A 270 18.64 8.30 12.80
CA ALA A 270 18.40 7.45 13.96
C ALA A 270 17.40 8.11 14.94
N ASP A 271 17.49 9.43 15.15
CA ASP A 271 16.54 10.21 15.96
C ASP A 271 15.12 10.17 15.35
N ALA A 272 15.01 10.34 14.02
CA ALA A 272 13.73 10.26 13.32
C ALA A 272 13.07 8.88 13.48
N VAL A 273 13.84 7.78 13.34
CA VAL A 273 13.37 6.42 13.62
C VAL A 273 12.87 6.29 15.05
N CYS A 274 13.69 6.65 16.04
CA CYS A 274 13.35 6.50 17.45
C CYS A 274 12.14 7.35 17.87
N MET A 275 12.03 8.58 17.35
CA MET A 275 10.87 9.44 17.60
C MET A 275 9.61 8.86 16.97
N SER A 276 9.65 8.43 15.71
CA SER A 276 8.50 7.84 15.03
C SER A 276 8.00 6.60 15.75
N MET A 277 8.90 5.77 16.27
CA MET A 277 8.60 4.50 16.94
C MET A 277 8.44 4.62 18.46
N ALA A 278 8.29 5.83 19.00
CA ALA A 278 8.01 6.01 20.42
C ALA A 278 6.75 5.23 20.84
N LEU A 279 6.78 4.59 22.02
CA LEU A 279 5.65 3.81 22.55
C LEU A 279 4.41 4.70 22.76
N ASP A 280 4.61 5.91 23.30
CA ASP A 280 3.57 6.91 23.47
C ASP A 280 3.32 7.64 22.14
N PRO A 281 2.12 7.52 21.54
CA PRO A 281 1.80 8.23 20.31
C PRO A 281 1.97 9.75 20.39
N ALA A 282 1.80 10.34 21.58
CA ALA A 282 1.97 11.79 21.75
C ALA A 282 3.42 12.26 21.55
N LYS A 283 4.39 11.36 21.68
CA LYS A 283 5.83 11.63 21.48
C LYS A 283 6.31 11.42 20.06
N ARG A 284 5.45 10.89 19.18
CA ARG A 284 5.75 10.71 17.74
C ARG A 284 5.56 12.02 16.98
N PHE A 285 6.06 12.06 15.74
CA PHE A 285 5.68 13.13 14.82
C PHE A 285 4.16 13.24 14.71
N ALA A 286 3.67 14.47 14.54
CA ALA A 286 2.23 14.74 14.49
C ALA A 286 1.55 14.18 13.25
N SER A 287 2.30 14.07 12.14
CA SER A 287 1.81 13.60 10.84
C SER A 287 2.95 12.95 10.03
N ALA A 288 2.61 12.26 8.95
CA ALA A 288 3.56 11.77 7.97
C ALA A 288 4.37 12.91 7.34
N GLU A 289 3.73 14.03 7.00
CA GLU A 289 4.38 15.25 6.50
C GLU A 289 5.46 15.76 7.46
N ALA A 290 5.15 15.84 8.78
CA ALA A 290 6.12 16.28 9.77
C ALA A 290 7.35 15.36 9.85
N LEU A 291 7.17 14.05 9.69
CA LEU A 291 8.28 13.11 9.56
C LEU A 291 9.07 13.38 8.27
N GLY A 292 8.40 13.47 7.12
CA GLY A 292 9.05 13.73 5.82
C GLY A 292 9.92 14.99 5.85
N LEU A 293 9.40 16.10 6.37
CA LEU A 293 10.14 17.35 6.53
C LEU A 293 11.40 17.21 7.43
N SER A 294 11.34 16.33 8.43
CA SER A 294 12.50 16.11 9.33
C SER A 294 13.66 15.37 8.66
N LEU A 295 13.43 14.71 7.53
CA LEU A 295 14.44 13.94 6.80
C LEU A 295 15.18 14.76 5.73
N ILE A 296 14.63 15.93 5.36
CA ILE A 296 15.18 16.79 4.30
C ILE A 296 16.19 17.81 4.89
N HIS A 297 16.18 18.01 6.20
CA HIS A 297 17.02 18.97 6.95
C HIS A 297 18.03 18.26 7.82
#